data_3bf355fd0c55bfe9607868fabd4e71b2
#
_entry.id   3bf355fd0c55bfe9607868fabd4e71b2
#
_cell.length_a   1.000
_cell.length_b   1.000
_cell.length_c   1.000
_cell.angle_alpha   90.00
_cell.angle_beta   90.00
_cell.angle_gamma   90.00
#
_symmetry.space_group_name_H-M   'P 1'
#
loop_
_entity.id
_entity.type
_entity.pdbx_description
1 polymer ?
#
loop_
_entity_poly.entity_id
_entity_poly.type
_entity_poly.pdbx_seq_one_letter_code
_entity_poly.pdbx_strand_id
1 'polypeptide(L)'
;LKSIGIDINFSPVIDLSSKSKVLNKRTFSSITKTVCKLASKYITGLIDNGIIPVLKHYPGHGLVVSDTHSEICSSELPLNEIDKHMSVFKDITNNFNIPIMTSHINFPNIDSNPVTTSSKWLKIITKSNFENQIFFISDDLEMSGISKYHTNLSKVEILKQALHSGCSMAIITTMQDQTVINEKNSYLFYQTEYFDNIQTDNFKENYINL
;
A
#
# COMPACT_ATOMS: atom_id res chain seq x y z
N LEU A 1 13.04 -17.50 2.72
CA LEU A 1 13.22 -16.04 2.51
C LEU A 1 14.13 -15.46 3.59
N LYS A 2 13.82 -15.64 4.88
CA LYS A 2 14.63 -15.09 5.97
C LYS A 2 16.09 -15.56 5.92
N SER A 3 16.32 -16.84 5.63
CA SER A 3 17.67 -17.43 5.52
C SER A 3 18.56 -16.83 4.42
N ILE A 4 17.98 -16.08 3.49
CA ILE A 4 18.69 -15.38 2.41
C ILE A 4 18.62 -13.85 2.57
N GLY A 5 18.25 -13.35 3.77
CA GLY A 5 18.27 -11.93 4.11
C GLY A 5 17.04 -11.13 3.65
N ILE A 6 15.91 -11.78 3.35
CA ILE A 6 14.66 -11.10 3.02
C ILE A 6 13.82 -10.94 4.29
N ASP A 7 13.50 -9.70 4.66
CA ASP A 7 12.70 -9.35 5.83
C ASP A 7 11.25 -9.01 5.51
N ILE A 8 10.97 -8.47 4.32
CA ILE A 8 9.64 -8.00 3.92
C ILE A 8 9.23 -8.72 2.63
N ASN A 9 7.97 -9.17 2.57
CA ASN A 9 7.38 -9.73 1.36
C ASN A 9 6.12 -8.92 0.97
N PHE A 10 6.12 -8.32 -0.22
CA PHE A 10 4.98 -7.57 -0.75
C PHE A 10 3.84 -8.50 -1.19
N SER A 11 3.37 -9.30 -0.26
CA SER A 11 2.26 -10.24 -0.38
C SER A 11 1.56 -10.47 0.97
N PRO A 12 0.31 -10.93 0.98
CA PRO A 12 -0.49 -11.41 -0.14
C PRO A 12 -1.20 -10.31 -0.94
N VAL A 13 -1.62 -10.66 -2.17
CA VAL A 13 -2.61 -9.88 -2.93
C VAL A 13 -3.99 -10.23 -2.40
N ILE A 14 -4.63 -9.28 -1.70
CA ILE A 14 -5.94 -9.46 -1.09
C ILE A 14 -7.07 -8.76 -1.84
N ASP A 15 -6.75 -8.18 -2.99
CA ASP A 15 -7.75 -7.63 -3.90
C ASP A 15 -8.82 -8.70 -4.22
N LEU A 16 -10.09 -8.28 -4.26
CA LEU A 16 -11.15 -9.18 -4.70
C LEU A 16 -11.02 -9.46 -6.20
N SER A 17 -11.18 -10.71 -6.59
CA SER A 17 -11.18 -11.11 -8.01
C SER A 17 -12.25 -10.33 -8.78
N SER A 18 -11.86 -9.79 -9.92
CA SER A 18 -12.70 -8.97 -10.78
C SER A 18 -12.30 -9.14 -12.23
N LYS A 19 -12.78 -8.24 -13.08
CA LYS A 19 -12.39 -8.16 -14.49
C LYS A 19 -11.02 -7.51 -14.72
N SER A 20 -10.27 -7.15 -13.65
CA SER A 20 -8.96 -6.52 -13.75
C SER A 20 -7.97 -7.44 -14.46
N LYS A 21 -7.36 -6.92 -15.53
CA LYS A 21 -6.35 -7.63 -16.32
C LYS A 21 -5.06 -7.87 -15.51
N VAL A 22 -4.72 -6.95 -14.60
CA VAL A 22 -3.52 -6.99 -13.78
C VAL A 22 -3.61 -8.06 -12.71
N LEU A 23 -4.77 -8.19 -12.09
CA LEU A 23 -4.96 -9.14 -11.01
C LEU A 23 -5.03 -10.58 -11.53
N ASN A 24 -5.74 -10.82 -12.62
CA ASN A 24 -5.89 -12.11 -13.27
C ASN A 24 -5.94 -13.28 -12.26
N LYS A 25 -4.94 -14.18 -12.28
CA LYS A 25 -4.82 -15.34 -11.38
C LYS A 25 -4.11 -15.03 -10.06
N ARG A 26 -3.80 -13.75 -9.76
CA ARG A 26 -3.07 -13.34 -8.55
C ARG A 26 -3.94 -13.27 -7.30
N THR A 27 -5.27 -13.22 -7.44
CA THR A 27 -6.22 -13.07 -6.34
C THR A 27 -6.71 -14.41 -5.80
N PHE A 28 -7.06 -14.46 -4.52
CA PHE A 28 -7.60 -15.66 -3.89
C PHE A 28 -9.05 -15.95 -4.31
N SER A 29 -9.92 -14.92 -4.36
CA SER A 29 -11.36 -15.07 -4.61
C SER A 29 -12.04 -13.72 -4.87
N SER A 30 -13.28 -13.75 -5.34
CA SER A 30 -14.20 -12.59 -5.36
C SER A 30 -15.04 -12.47 -4.08
N ILE A 31 -14.93 -13.44 -3.16
CA ILE A 31 -15.71 -13.52 -1.92
C ILE A 31 -14.82 -13.07 -0.75
N THR A 32 -15.18 -11.96 -0.09
CA THR A 32 -14.44 -11.36 1.03
C THR A 32 -14.04 -12.39 2.09
N LYS A 33 -14.99 -13.18 2.59
CA LYS A 33 -14.75 -14.21 3.62
C LYS A 33 -13.70 -15.24 3.19
N THR A 34 -13.69 -15.63 1.92
CA THR A 34 -12.71 -16.58 1.37
C THR A 34 -11.32 -15.93 1.30
N VAL A 35 -11.24 -14.68 0.83
CA VAL A 35 -9.98 -13.93 0.77
C VAL A 35 -9.41 -13.76 2.18
N CYS A 36 -10.20 -13.29 3.15
CA CYS A 36 -9.76 -13.12 4.53
C CYS A 36 -9.24 -14.44 5.11
N LYS A 37 -9.96 -15.55 4.93
CA LYS A 37 -9.55 -16.88 5.43
C LYS A 37 -8.21 -17.34 4.84
N LEU A 38 -8.02 -17.23 3.53
CA LEU A 38 -6.81 -17.70 2.85
C LEU A 38 -5.63 -16.76 3.13
N ALA A 39 -5.87 -15.45 3.08
CA ALA A 39 -4.85 -14.44 3.37
C ALA A 39 -4.35 -14.55 4.81
N SER A 40 -5.24 -14.73 5.81
CA SER A 40 -4.81 -14.89 7.20
C SER A 40 -3.85 -16.07 7.38
N LYS A 41 -4.13 -17.21 6.74
CA LYS A 41 -3.22 -18.36 6.81
C LYS A 41 -1.88 -18.10 6.10
N TYR A 42 -1.91 -17.39 4.98
CA TYR A 42 -0.70 -17.00 4.26
C TYR A 42 0.15 -16.02 5.11
N ILE A 43 -0.49 -15.03 5.72
CA ILE A 43 0.12 -14.05 6.63
C ILE A 43 0.76 -14.75 7.83
N THR A 44 0.01 -15.63 8.52
CA THR A 44 0.54 -16.41 9.64
C THR A 44 1.81 -17.18 9.23
N GLY A 45 1.80 -17.85 8.06
CA GLY A 45 2.98 -18.58 7.58
C GLY A 45 4.20 -17.70 7.31
N LEU A 46 4.02 -16.43 6.88
CA LEU A 46 5.12 -15.48 6.74
C LEU A 46 5.65 -15.03 8.11
N ILE A 47 4.74 -14.61 8.99
CA ILE A 47 5.08 -14.11 10.34
C ILE A 47 5.80 -15.19 11.17
N ASP A 48 5.31 -16.42 11.17
CA ASP A 48 5.92 -17.55 11.87
C ASP A 48 7.36 -17.83 11.41
N ASN A 49 7.72 -17.35 10.21
CA ASN A 49 9.08 -17.46 9.66
C ASN A 49 9.84 -16.13 9.66
N GLY A 50 9.44 -15.16 10.46
CA GLY A 50 10.12 -13.86 10.63
C GLY A 50 10.09 -12.95 9.39
N ILE A 51 9.06 -13.08 8.54
CA ILE A 51 8.86 -12.24 7.34
C ILE A 51 7.66 -11.33 7.56
N ILE A 52 7.85 -10.05 7.31
CA ILE A 52 6.78 -9.05 7.36
C ILE A 52 5.95 -9.13 6.07
N PRO A 53 4.67 -9.50 6.13
CA PRO A 53 3.78 -9.45 4.96
C PRO A 53 3.30 -8.03 4.71
N VAL A 54 2.98 -7.71 3.45
CA VAL A 54 2.37 -6.43 3.05
C VAL A 54 1.11 -6.71 2.23
N LEU A 55 -0.04 -6.24 2.73
CA LEU A 55 -1.32 -6.37 2.03
C LEU A 55 -1.37 -5.45 0.81
N LYS A 56 -1.99 -5.89 -0.30
CA LYS A 56 -2.09 -5.04 -1.49
C LYS A 56 -3.28 -5.37 -2.38
N HIS A 57 -3.74 -4.36 -3.13
CA HIS A 57 -3.38 -2.95 -3.30
C HIS A 57 -4.55 -2.06 -2.85
N TYR A 58 -4.39 -1.33 -1.74
CA TYR A 58 -5.45 -0.51 -1.14
C TYR A 58 -5.92 0.64 -2.07
N PRO A 59 -7.21 0.91 -2.17
CA PRO A 59 -8.37 0.30 -1.48
C PRO A 59 -8.91 -0.95 -2.18
N GLY A 60 -8.32 -1.41 -3.26
CA GLY A 60 -8.66 -2.59 -4.05
C GLY A 60 -8.47 -2.36 -5.54
N HIS A 61 -7.45 -2.98 -6.13
CA HIS A 61 -7.15 -2.87 -7.58
C HIS A 61 -8.19 -3.61 -8.44
N GLY A 62 -9.03 -4.44 -7.83
CA GLY A 62 -10.17 -5.08 -8.50
C GLY A 62 -11.29 -4.12 -8.95
N LEU A 63 -11.23 -2.85 -8.52
CA LEU A 63 -12.19 -1.80 -8.88
C LEU A 63 -11.97 -1.22 -10.28
N VAL A 64 -10.83 -1.49 -10.92
CA VAL A 64 -10.48 -1.02 -12.26
C VAL A 64 -10.08 -2.17 -13.17
N VAL A 65 -10.32 -2.01 -14.47
CA VAL A 65 -9.94 -3.00 -15.50
C VAL A 65 -8.48 -2.77 -15.95
N SER A 66 -8.09 -1.51 -15.99
CA SER A 66 -6.81 -1.02 -16.51
C SER A 66 -5.62 -1.38 -15.61
N ASP A 67 -4.42 -1.28 -16.17
CA ASP A 67 -3.15 -1.59 -15.52
C ASP A 67 -2.39 -0.31 -15.14
N THR A 68 -2.26 -0.04 -13.84
CA THR A 68 -1.50 1.11 -13.32
C THR A 68 -0.02 1.08 -13.66
N HIS A 69 0.55 -0.06 -14.10
CA HIS A 69 1.91 -0.12 -14.60
C HIS A 69 2.08 0.63 -15.93
N SER A 70 1.05 0.64 -16.78
CA SER A 70 1.13 1.16 -18.13
C SER A 70 0.32 2.43 -18.39
N GLU A 71 -0.71 2.70 -17.59
CA GLU A 71 -1.65 3.79 -17.82
C GLU A 71 -2.23 4.38 -16.51
N ILE A 72 -2.83 5.58 -16.64
CA ILE A 72 -3.61 6.17 -15.56
C ILE A 72 -4.89 5.36 -15.41
N CYS A 73 -5.16 4.88 -14.20
CA CYS A 73 -6.37 4.17 -13.87
C CYS A 73 -7.31 5.06 -13.03
N SER A 74 -8.56 5.16 -13.45
CA SER A 74 -9.57 5.95 -12.77
C SER A 74 -10.87 5.17 -12.63
N SER A 75 -11.60 5.44 -11.55
CA SER A 75 -12.92 4.88 -11.30
C SER A 75 -13.81 5.93 -10.65
N GLU A 76 -15.01 6.12 -11.20
CA GLU A 76 -16.02 7.06 -10.69
C GLU A 76 -16.90 6.46 -9.59
N LEU A 77 -16.58 5.26 -9.12
CA LEU A 77 -17.35 4.58 -8.08
C LEU A 77 -17.42 5.43 -6.80
N PRO A 78 -18.58 5.53 -6.17
CA PRO A 78 -18.72 6.19 -4.89
C PRO A 78 -18.13 5.33 -3.76
N LEU A 79 -17.83 5.96 -2.63
CA LEU A 79 -17.13 5.33 -1.51
C LEU A 79 -17.84 4.07 -1.00
N ASN A 80 -19.17 4.06 -0.96
CA ASN A 80 -19.95 2.90 -0.50
C ASN A 80 -19.81 1.65 -1.40
N GLU A 81 -19.51 1.82 -2.68
CA GLU A 81 -19.19 0.69 -3.56
C GLU A 81 -17.75 0.19 -3.41
N ILE A 82 -16.84 1.10 -3.01
CA ILE A 82 -15.45 0.78 -2.71
C ILE A 82 -15.33 0.05 -1.36
N ASP A 83 -16.22 0.31 -0.42
CA ASP A 83 -16.22 -0.24 0.94
C ASP A 83 -16.12 -1.76 0.98
N LYS A 84 -16.77 -2.47 0.06
CA LYS A 84 -16.66 -3.93 -0.03
C LYS A 84 -15.21 -4.39 -0.26
N HIS A 85 -14.45 -3.65 -1.05
CA HIS A 85 -13.02 -3.95 -1.29
C HIS A 85 -12.18 -3.54 -0.08
N MET A 86 -12.45 -2.38 0.51
CA MET A 86 -11.77 -1.90 1.72
C MET A 86 -12.02 -2.81 2.93
N SER A 87 -13.20 -3.43 3.04
CA SER A 87 -13.54 -4.29 4.17
C SER A 87 -12.57 -5.48 4.32
N VAL A 88 -12.00 -5.98 3.23
CA VAL A 88 -11.00 -7.07 3.28
C VAL A 88 -9.75 -6.61 4.02
N PHE A 89 -9.26 -5.40 3.72
CA PHE A 89 -8.11 -4.82 4.42
C PHE A 89 -8.41 -4.60 5.89
N LYS A 90 -9.57 -4.03 6.20
CA LYS A 90 -10.04 -3.79 7.56
C LYS A 90 -10.13 -5.09 8.37
N ASP A 91 -10.81 -6.11 7.83
CA ASP A 91 -10.99 -7.40 8.52
C ASP A 91 -9.65 -8.08 8.84
N ILE A 92 -8.66 -7.96 7.95
CA ILE A 92 -7.33 -8.54 8.17
C ILE A 92 -6.55 -7.71 9.19
N THR A 93 -6.53 -6.38 9.09
CA THR A 93 -5.75 -5.52 9.98
C THR A 93 -6.30 -5.46 11.40
N ASN A 94 -7.55 -5.82 11.62
CA ASN A 94 -8.07 -6.01 12.98
C ASN A 94 -7.42 -7.19 13.72
N ASN A 95 -6.85 -8.14 12.99
CA ASN A 95 -6.19 -9.32 13.56
C ASN A 95 -4.66 -9.31 13.40
N PHE A 96 -4.13 -8.51 12.47
CA PHE A 96 -2.71 -8.45 12.16
C PHE A 96 -2.27 -6.98 12.00
N ASN A 97 -1.32 -6.55 12.81
CA ASN A 97 -0.72 -5.22 12.67
C ASN A 97 0.38 -5.26 11.59
N ILE A 98 0.00 -5.18 10.33
CA ILE A 98 0.89 -5.32 9.17
C ILE A 98 0.69 -4.18 8.17
N PRO A 99 1.73 -3.84 7.37
CA PRO A 99 1.66 -2.77 6.40
C PRO A 99 0.66 -3.03 5.27
N ILE A 100 0.18 -1.94 4.68
CA ILE A 100 -0.68 -1.94 3.50
C ILE A 100 0.00 -1.18 2.37
N MET A 101 0.11 -1.76 1.18
CA MET A 101 0.56 -1.09 -0.04
C MET A 101 -0.61 -0.39 -0.72
N THR A 102 -0.41 0.87 -1.07
CA THR A 102 -1.41 1.68 -1.79
C THR A 102 -1.44 1.33 -3.28
N SER A 103 -2.56 1.64 -3.94
CA SER A 103 -2.65 1.62 -5.41
C SER A 103 -2.55 3.04 -5.99
N HIS A 104 -2.18 3.13 -7.28
CA HIS A 104 -2.17 4.41 -8.01
C HIS A 104 -3.50 4.69 -8.75
N ILE A 105 -4.61 4.20 -8.20
CA ILE A 105 -5.93 4.45 -8.76
C ILE A 105 -6.40 5.84 -8.33
N ASN A 106 -6.98 6.58 -9.27
CA ASN A 106 -7.68 7.82 -9.00
C ASN A 106 -9.20 7.56 -8.86
N PHE A 107 -9.81 8.13 -7.85
CA PHE A 107 -11.26 8.14 -7.63
C PHE A 107 -11.76 9.59 -7.61
N PRO A 108 -12.03 10.21 -8.77
CA PRO A 108 -12.27 11.66 -8.87
C PRO A 108 -13.49 12.13 -8.08
N ASN A 109 -14.50 11.27 -7.88
CA ASN A 109 -15.64 11.59 -7.01
C ASN A 109 -15.29 11.69 -5.52
N ILE A 110 -14.08 11.24 -5.13
CA ILE A 110 -13.61 11.25 -3.74
C ILE A 110 -12.47 12.25 -3.58
N ASP A 111 -11.44 12.14 -4.39
CA ASP A 111 -10.28 13.05 -4.40
C ASP A 111 -9.74 13.19 -5.83
N SER A 112 -9.24 14.38 -6.15
CA SER A 112 -8.56 14.64 -7.42
C SER A 112 -7.22 13.90 -7.54
N ASN A 113 -6.57 13.56 -6.43
CA ASN A 113 -5.30 12.82 -6.44
C ASN A 113 -5.51 11.30 -6.41
N PRO A 114 -4.61 10.52 -7.04
CA PRO A 114 -4.56 9.08 -6.84
C PRO A 114 -4.37 8.71 -5.36
N VAL A 115 -4.83 7.53 -4.96
CA VAL A 115 -4.81 7.07 -3.56
C VAL A 115 -3.44 7.29 -2.90
N THR A 116 -2.36 6.92 -3.56
CA THR A 116 -0.99 7.03 -3.02
C THR A 116 -0.60 8.47 -2.64
N THR A 117 -1.10 9.46 -3.38
CA THR A 117 -0.77 10.88 -3.16
C THR A 117 -1.94 11.69 -2.59
N SER A 118 -2.94 11.03 -2.01
CA SER A 118 -4.14 11.62 -1.43
C SER A 118 -4.15 11.55 0.09
N SER A 119 -4.00 12.71 0.75
CA SER A 119 -4.21 12.81 2.21
C SER A 119 -5.64 12.48 2.62
N LYS A 120 -6.62 12.70 1.75
CA LYS A 120 -8.02 12.34 2.02
C LYS A 120 -8.17 10.83 2.14
N TRP A 121 -7.55 10.06 1.27
CA TRP A 121 -7.54 8.60 1.34
C TRP A 121 -6.76 8.08 2.54
N LEU A 122 -5.50 8.51 2.69
CA LEU A 122 -4.58 7.87 3.62
C LEU A 122 -4.74 8.35 5.08
N LYS A 123 -5.29 9.56 5.30
CA LYS A 123 -5.49 10.10 6.65
C LYS A 123 -6.95 10.13 7.08
N ILE A 124 -7.85 10.67 6.23
CA ILE A 124 -9.24 10.91 6.64
C ILE A 124 -10.07 9.64 6.51
N ILE A 125 -10.13 9.05 5.30
CA ILE A 125 -10.94 7.85 5.05
C ILE A 125 -10.42 6.66 5.87
N THR A 126 -9.11 6.47 5.93
CA THR A 126 -8.52 5.40 6.73
C THR A 126 -8.87 5.56 8.21
N LYS A 127 -8.67 6.75 8.79
CA LYS A 127 -8.98 7.00 10.20
C LYS A 127 -10.45 6.71 10.56
N SER A 128 -11.38 6.93 9.64
CA SER A 128 -12.81 6.66 9.86
C SER A 128 -13.19 5.20 9.66
N ASN A 129 -12.37 4.40 9.01
CA ASN A 129 -12.69 3.02 8.62
C ASN A 129 -11.87 1.94 9.32
N PHE A 130 -10.69 2.27 9.86
CA PHE A 130 -9.80 1.32 10.51
C PHE A 130 -9.68 1.62 12.00
N GLU A 131 -9.64 0.58 12.83
CA GLU A 131 -9.48 0.68 14.28
C GLU A 131 -8.04 0.99 14.68
N ASN A 132 -7.09 0.42 13.91
CA ASN A 132 -5.66 0.56 14.14
C ASN A 132 -5.06 1.65 13.22
N GLN A 133 -3.95 2.24 13.65
CA GLN A 133 -3.13 3.06 12.78
C GLN A 133 -2.50 2.18 11.69
N ILE A 134 -2.68 2.58 10.43
CA ILE A 134 -2.17 1.82 9.27
C ILE A 134 -0.82 2.38 8.82
N PHE A 135 0.12 1.48 8.63
CA PHE A 135 1.40 1.75 8.00
C PHE A 135 1.28 1.59 6.49
N PHE A 136 1.24 2.70 5.76
CA PHE A 136 1.14 2.65 4.30
C PHE A 136 2.51 2.63 3.63
N ILE A 137 2.67 1.75 2.65
CA ILE A 137 3.79 1.72 1.70
C ILE A 137 3.23 2.10 0.33
N SER A 138 3.90 2.97 -0.44
CA SER A 138 3.48 3.21 -1.82
C SER A 138 3.71 1.96 -2.67
N ASP A 139 2.91 1.76 -3.73
CA ASP A 139 3.39 0.99 -4.87
C ASP A 139 4.50 1.78 -5.58
N ASP A 140 5.16 1.18 -6.57
CA ASP A 140 6.30 1.80 -7.25
C ASP A 140 5.92 3.13 -7.91
N LEU A 141 6.53 4.22 -7.44
CA LEU A 141 6.27 5.59 -7.93
C LEU A 141 6.74 5.83 -9.38
N GLU A 142 7.40 4.87 -10.01
CA GLU A 142 7.77 4.95 -11.42
C GLU A 142 6.71 4.36 -12.36
N MET A 143 5.66 3.73 -11.80
CA MET A 143 4.53 3.23 -12.59
C MET A 143 3.82 4.37 -13.33
N SER A 144 3.36 4.08 -14.55
CA SER A 144 2.67 5.08 -15.39
C SER A 144 1.40 5.65 -14.74
N GLY A 145 0.73 4.88 -13.90
CA GLY A 145 -0.48 5.31 -13.18
C GLY A 145 -0.26 6.53 -12.27
N ILE A 146 0.97 6.74 -11.78
CA ILE A 146 1.31 7.88 -10.93
C ILE A 146 2.18 8.89 -11.67
N SER A 147 3.20 8.44 -12.42
CA SER A 147 4.13 9.32 -13.09
C SER A 147 3.48 10.14 -14.22
N LYS A 148 2.57 9.54 -14.99
CA LYS A 148 1.77 10.25 -16.00
C LYS A 148 0.66 11.11 -15.41
N TYR A 149 0.22 10.81 -14.19
CA TYR A 149 -0.76 11.64 -13.50
C TYR A 149 -0.14 12.96 -13.04
N HIS A 150 1.06 12.90 -12.50
CA HIS A 150 1.79 14.06 -11.99
C HIS A 150 2.86 14.55 -12.98
N THR A 151 2.47 14.84 -14.23
CA THR A 151 3.40 15.24 -15.31
C THR A 151 4.21 16.50 -15.01
N ASN A 152 3.72 17.36 -14.12
CA ASN A 152 4.38 18.62 -13.73
C ASN A 152 5.30 18.47 -12.51
N LEU A 153 5.41 17.27 -11.93
CA LEU A 153 6.24 17.00 -10.77
C LEU A 153 7.43 16.13 -11.13
N SER A 154 8.56 16.42 -10.54
CA SER A 154 9.73 15.54 -10.54
C SER A 154 9.45 14.27 -9.71
N LYS A 155 10.23 13.22 -9.90
CA LYS A 155 10.15 11.99 -9.09
C LYS A 155 10.28 12.27 -7.58
N VAL A 156 11.16 13.20 -7.21
CA VAL A 156 11.37 13.61 -5.82
C VAL A 156 10.13 14.30 -5.25
N GLU A 157 9.47 15.15 -6.03
CA GLU A 157 8.23 15.81 -5.60
C GLU A 157 7.08 14.82 -5.45
N ILE A 158 6.96 13.84 -6.35
CA ILE A 158 5.97 12.75 -6.21
C ILE A 158 6.24 11.93 -4.93
N LEU A 159 7.51 11.60 -4.67
CA LEU A 159 7.93 10.93 -3.45
C LEU A 159 7.54 11.74 -2.20
N LYS A 160 7.90 13.03 -2.16
CA LYS A 160 7.52 13.94 -1.06
C LYS A 160 6.00 13.98 -0.89
N GLN A 161 5.25 14.07 -1.96
CA GLN A 161 3.80 14.11 -1.92
C GLN A 161 3.21 12.80 -1.36
N ALA A 162 3.71 11.62 -1.75
CA ALA A 162 3.27 10.35 -1.21
C ALA A 162 3.50 10.26 0.31
N LEU A 163 4.69 10.64 0.79
CA LEU A 163 5.02 10.68 2.21
C LEU A 163 4.16 11.69 2.98
N HIS A 164 4.03 12.92 2.51
CA HIS A 164 3.15 13.93 3.12
C HIS A 164 1.67 13.52 3.13
N SER A 165 1.24 12.75 2.16
CA SER A 165 -0.14 12.24 2.09
C SER A 165 -0.44 11.17 3.12
N GLY A 166 0.57 10.50 3.66
CA GLY A 166 0.40 9.50 4.72
C GLY A 166 1.07 8.15 4.44
N CYS A 167 1.83 7.99 3.35
CA CYS A 167 2.72 6.85 3.20
C CYS A 167 3.88 6.98 4.20
N SER A 168 4.18 5.88 4.87
CA SER A 168 5.33 5.77 5.77
C SER A 168 6.60 5.38 5.03
N MET A 169 6.44 4.68 3.91
CA MET A 169 7.51 4.30 2.98
C MET A 169 7.05 4.50 1.54
N ALA A 170 8.01 4.76 0.66
CA ALA A 170 7.77 4.84 -0.78
C ALA A 170 8.78 3.99 -1.56
N ILE A 171 8.29 3.35 -2.64
CA ILE A 171 9.10 2.49 -3.50
C ILE A 171 9.46 3.25 -4.76
N ILE A 172 10.75 3.23 -5.12
CA ILE A 172 11.30 3.68 -6.40
C ILE A 172 12.25 2.57 -6.89
N THR A 173 11.99 2.02 -8.06
CA THR A 173 12.74 0.86 -8.57
C THR A 173 13.98 1.23 -9.37
N THR A 174 14.05 2.41 -10.00
CA THR A 174 15.23 2.85 -10.74
C THR A 174 16.03 3.88 -9.94
N MET A 175 17.20 3.48 -9.45
CA MET A 175 18.13 4.32 -8.67
C MET A 175 19.08 5.16 -9.54
N GLN A 176 18.73 5.49 -10.79
CA GLN A 176 19.61 6.25 -11.68
C GLN A 176 19.63 7.76 -11.40
N ASP A 177 18.72 8.27 -10.58
CA ASP A 177 18.66 9.69 -10.28
C ASP A 177 19.50 10.03 -9.04
N GLN A 178 20.67 10.61 -9.26
CA GLN A 178 21.59 11.06 -8.20
C GLN A 178 20.93 12.06 -7.24
N THR A 179 19.89 12.79 -7.69
CA THR A 179 19.17 13.76 -6.86
C THR A 179 18.36 13.07 -5.76
N VAL A 180 17.76 11.92 -6.04
CA VAL A 180 17.04 11.11 -5.04
C VAL A 180 18.03 10.58 -3.98
N ILE A 181 19.22 10.19 -4.38
CA ILE A 181 20.26 9.66 -3.48
C ILE A 181 20.88 10.75 -2.61
N ASN A 182 21.06 11.95 -3.15
CA ASN A 182 21.69 13.07 -2.43
C ASN A 182 20.73 13.72 -1.41
N GLU A 183 19.43 13.58 -1.56
CA GLU A 183 18.43 13.99 -0.55
C GLU A 183 18.23 12.93 0.57
N LYS A 184 19.05 11.89 0.60
CA LYS A 184 18.98 10.76 1.53
C LYS A 184 18.76 11.14 2.99
N ASN A 185 19.37 12.22 3.44
CA ASN A 185 19.30 12.64 4.84
C ASN A 185 17.91 13.13 5.27
N SER A 186 17.11 13.68 4.35
CA SER A 186 15.77 14.15 4.68
C SER A 186 14.74 13.00 4.68
N TYR A 187 14.93 11.96 3.86
CA TYR A 187 13.99 10.83 3.78
C TYR A 187 14.24 9.75 4.82
N LEU A 188 15.51 9.48 5.13
CA LEU A 188 15.88 8.63 6.28
C LEU A 188 15.38 9.23 7.60
N PHE A 189 15.34 10.55 7.74
CA PHE A 189 14.85 11.24 8.93
C PHE A 189 13.33 11.04 9.13
N TYR A 190 12.52 11.14 8.07
CA TYR A 190 11.08 10.81 8.12
C TYR A 190 10.82 9.33 8.39
N GLN A 191 11.65 8.45 7.85
CA GLN A 191 11.56 7.02 8.12
C GLN A 191 11.92 6.68 9.57
N THR A 192 12.94 7.30 10.14
CA THR A 192 13.39 7.01 11.53
C THR A 192 12.41 7.55 12.56
N GLU A 193 11.89 8.77 12.43
CA GLU A 193 10.88 9.29 13.38
C GLU A 193 9.59 8.46 13.37
N TYR A 194 9.15 7.99 12.20
CA TYR A 194 7.96 7.16 12.11
C TYR A 194 8.22 5.73 12.58
N PHE A 195 9.38 5.17 12.28
CA PHE A 195 9.83 3.89 12.84
C PHE A 195 10.03 3.99 14.36
N ASP A 196 10.56 5.08 14.88
CA ASP A 196 10.72 5.29 16.31
C ASP A 196 9.36 5.42 17.02
N ASN A 197 8.37 6.03 16.41
CA ASN A 197 7.00 6.09 16.93
C ASN A 197 6.23 4.76 16.80
N ILE A 198 6.47 3.95 15.76
CA ILE A 198 5.96 2.58 15.66
C ILE A 198 6.72 1.64 16.60
N GLN A 199 7.99 1.90 16.86
CA GLN A 199 8.84 1.10 17.75
C GLN A 199 8.41 1.19 19.22
N THR A 200 7.75 2.28 19.65
CA THR A 200 7.29 2.42 21.03
C THR A 200 6.03 1.62 21.33
N ASP A 201 5.21 1.26 20.30
CA ASP A 201 3.91 0.62 20.52
C ASP A 201 3.69 -0.70 19.73
N ASN A 202 4.45 -1.76 20.00
CA ASN A 202 4.20 -3.13 19.53
C ASN A 202 4.79 -3.58 18.17
N PHE A 203 5.26 -2.73 17.26
CA PHE A 203 5.85 -3.22 16.01
C PHE A 203 7.24 -3.81 16.24
N LYS A 204 8.06 -3.21 17.14
CA LYS A 204 9.36 -3.77 17.54
C LYS A 204 9.22 -5.06 18.34
N GLU A 205 8.29 -5.11 19.29
CA GLU A 205 8.13 -6.31 20.13
C GLU A 205 7.62 -7.51 19.33
N ASN A 206 6.82 -7.26 18.27
CA ASN A 206 6.24 -8.35 17.48
C ASN A 206 6.98 -8.67 16.16
N TYR A 207 7.83 -7.75 15.64
CA TYR A 207 8.38 -7.90 14.28
C TYR A 207 9.84 -7.49 14.09
N ILE A 208 10.49 -6.81 15.04
CA ILE A 208 11.87 -6.31 14.89
C ILE A 208 12.84 -6.88 15.95
N ASN A 209 12.36 -7.52 17.00
CA ASN A 209 13.19 -8.29 17.93
C ASN A 209 13.51 -9.70 17.37
N LEU A 210 13.98 -9.73 16.11
CA LEU A 210 14.54 -10.93 15.49
C LEU A 210 16.02 -10.72 15.19
#